data_8cc5071b282891d73c75ac4683105c8e
#
_entry.id   8cc5071b282891d73c75ac4683105c8e
#
_cell.length_a   1.000
_cell.length_b   1.000
_cell.length_c   1.000
_cell.angle_alpha   90.00
_cell.angle_beta   90.00
_cell.angle_gamma   90.00
#
_symmetry.space_group_name_H-M   'P 1'
#
loop_
_entity.id
_entity.type
_entity.pdbx_description
1 polymer ?
#
loop_
_entity_poly.entity_id
_entity_poly.type
_entity_poly.pdbx_seq_one_letter_code
_entity_poly.pdbx_strand_id
1 'polypeptide(L)'
;MTQKDNRRPRRNTREVREKEFEERVVKINRVSKTVKGGRRMRFSALVVVGDKKGRVGFGMGKANEVPDAIKKHVEAAKKNVIRVPLVNGYRTIPHPIVGVYGAGEVVLKPAAEGTGVIAGGAIRDVLELAGCTDVVTKCVGSRTSINMVRATFAGLKSLKTVNSVAKVRGLKVEEV
;
A
#
# COMPACT_ATOMS: atom_id res chain seq x y z
N MET A 1 20.05 -12.29 -54.22
CA MET A 1 20.17 -12.84 -52.87
C MET A 1 19.73 -11.76 -51.88
N THR A 2 18.47 -11.82 -51.42
CA THR A 2 17.85 -10.80 -50.57
C THR A 2 17.87 -11.34 -49.13
N GLN A 3 18.65 -10.68 -48.28
CA GLN A 3 18.67 -11.00 -46.83
C GLN A 3 17.37 -10.54 -46.18
N LYS A 4 16.58 -11.48 -45.65
CA LYS A 4 15.43 -11.21 -44.83
C LYS A 4 15.88 -10.74 -43.45
N ASP A 5 15.62 -9.47 -43.13
CA ASP A 5 15.87 -8.83 -41.85
C ASP A 5 14.87 -9.40 -40.83
N ASN A 6 15.33 -10.30 -39.96
CA ASN A 6 14.53 -11.02 -38.96
C ASN A 6 14.55 -10.25 -37.64
N ARG A 7 14.00 -9.03 -37.63
CA ARG A 7 13.82 -8.25 -36.39
C ARG A 7 12.62 -8.76 -35.64
N ARG A 8 12.87 -9.62 -34.64
CA ARG A 8 11.85 -9.99 -33.66
C ARG A 8 11.34 -8.73 -32.94
N PRO A 9 10.01 -8.51 -32.80
CA PRO A 9 9.48 -7.35 -32.09
C PRO A 9 9.92 -7.43 -30.62
N ARG A 10 10.60 -6.38 -30.13
CA ARG A 10 10.92 -6.21 -28.71
C ARG A 10 9.59 -6.16 -27.95
N ARG A 11 9.19 -7.29 -27.36
CA ARG A 11 8.04 -7.35 -26.44
C ARG A 11 8.25 -6.31 -25.36
N ASN A 12 7.31 -5.37 -25.25
CA ASN A 12 7.32 -4.25 -24.31
C ASN A 12 7.23 -4.79 -22.88
N THR A 13 8.38 -5.06 -22.28
CA THR A 13 8.50 -5.63 -20.92
C THR A 13 7.89 -4.70 -19.85
N ARG A 14 7.61 -3.44 -20.20
CA ARG A 14 6.94 -2.48 -19.32
C ARG A 14 5.45 -2.77 -19.16
N GLU A 15 4.73 -3.14 -20.22
CA GLU A 15 3.28 -3.43 -20.15
C GLU A 15 2.96 -4.69 -19.35
N VAL A 16 3.83 -5.70 -19.36
CA VAL A 16 3.65 -6.92 -18.55
C VAL A 16 3.84 -6.64 -17.05
N ARG A 17 4.75 -5.72 -16.68
CA ARG A 17 4.95 -5.32 -15.28
C ARG A 17 3.84 -4.42 -14.73
N GLU A 18 3.15 -3.67 -15.58
CA GLU A 18 2.05 -2.80 -15.16
C GLU A 18 0.78 -3.56 -14.78
N LYS A 19 0.56 -4.76 -15.33
CA LYS A 19 -0.59 -5.64 -15.00
C LYS A 19 -0.43 -6.41 -13.67
N GLU A 20 0.75 -6.37 -13.03
CA GLU A 20 0.99 -7.08 -11.77
C GLU A 20 0.39 -6.39 -10.54
N PHE A 21 0.05 -5.11 -10.60
CA PHE A 21 -0.47 -4.34 -9.48
C PHE A 21 -1.94 -3.97 -9.68
N GLU A 22 -2.76 -4.33 -8.71
CA GLU A 22 -4.12 -3.82 -8.60
C GLU A 22 -4.09 -2.43 -7.96
N GLU A 23 -4.94 -1.52 -8.45
CA GLU A 23 -4.97 -0.13 -8.03
C GLU A 23 -6.33 0.19 -7.39
N ARG A 24 -6.31 0.88 -6.25
CA ARG A 24 -7.54 1.31 -5.59
C ARG A 24 -7.44 2.77 -5.16
N VAL A 25 -8.45 3.55 -5.52
CA VAL A 25 -8.57 4.96 -5.10
C VAL A 25 -9.28 5.01 -3.75
N VAL A 26 -8.56 5.38 -2.71
CA VAL A 26 -9.07 5.45 -1.33
C VAL A 26 -9.93 6.71 -1.12
N LYS A 27 -9.45 7.87 -1.60
CA LYS A 27 -10.15 9.15 -1.44
C LYS A 27 -9.71 10.17 -2.46
N ILE A 28 -10.68 10.95 -2.96
CA ILE A 28 -10.46 12.12 -3.80
C ILE A 28 -10.95 13.35 -3.04
N ASN A 29 -10.13 14.39 -2.97
CA ASN A 29 -10.46 15.66 -2.35
C ASN A 29 -10.24 16.79 -3.34
N ARG A 30 -11.18 17.75 -3.36
CA ARG A 30 -10.99 19.03 -4.04
C ARG A 30 -10.25 19.97 -3.12
N VAL A 31 -9.11 20.50 -3.54
CA VAL A 31 -8.27 21.43 -2.78
C VAL A 31 -8.18 22.76 -3.51
N SER A 32 -8.13 23.86 -2.78
CA SER A 32 -8.04 25.19 -3.34
C SER A 32 -6.86 25.96 -2.77
N LYS A 33 -6.26 26.82 -3.60
CA LYS A 33 -5.29 27.82 -3.20
C LYS A 33 -5.86 29.21 -3.52
N THR A 34 -5.98 30.06 -2.51
CA THR A 34 -6.36 31.46 -2.69
C THR A 34 -5.19 32.23 -3.27
N VAL A 35 -5.42 32.96 -4.34
CA VAL A 35 -4.45 33.81 -5.04
C VAL A 35 -5.04 35.18 -5.27
N LYS A 36 -4.22 36.19 -5.63
CA LYS A 36 -4.73 37.50 -6.10
C LYS A 36 -5.62 37.26 -7.31
N GLY A 37 -6.87 37.70 -7.28
CA GLY A 37 -7.87 37.50 -8.34
C GLY A 37 -8.75 36.23 -8.18
N GLY A 38 -8.66 35.47 -7.08
CA GLY A 38 -9.60 34.35 -6.83
C GLY A 38 -8.98 33.11 -6.23
N ARG A 39 -9.62 31.97 -6.51
CA ARG A 39 -9.19 30.64 -6.00
C ARG A 39 -8.83 29.70 -7.16
N ARG A 40 -7.64 29.12 -7.09
CA ARG A 40 -7.24 28.03 -8.01
C ARG A 40 -7.58 26.69 -7.38
N MET A 41 -8.45 25.94 -8.05
CA MET A 41 -8.90 24.61 -7.62
C MET A 41 -8.00 23.52 -8.23
N ARG A 42 -7.76 22.44 -7.46
CA ARG A 42 -7.10 21.21 -7.90
C ARG A 42 -7.73 20.00 -7.23
N PHE A 43 -7.47 18.81 -7.77
CA PHE A 43 -7.89 17.56 -7.17
C PHE A 43 -6.68 16.83 -6.57
N SER A 44 -6.87 16.32 -5.35
CA SER A 44 -5.90 15.45 -4.69
C SER A 44 -6.51 14.08 -4.58
N ALA A 45 -5.83 13.05 -5.08
CA ALA A 45 -6.23 11.67 -4.91
C ALA A 45 -5.26 10.96 -3.97
N LEU A 46 -5.75 10.03 -3.17
CA LEU A 46 -4.99 9.06 -2.41
C LEU A 46 -5.21 7.69 -3.05
N VAL A 47 -4.15 7.10 -3.57
CA VAL A 47 -4.21 5.82 -4.27
C VAL A 47 -3.31 4.83 -3.57
N VAL A 48 -3.77 3.59 -3.46
CA VAL A 48 -3.01 2.44 -2.97
C VAL A 48 -2.88 1.45 -4.13
N VAL A 49 -1.71 0.84 -4.25
CA VAL A 49 -1.42 -0.21 -5.23
C VAL A 49 -0.87 -1.43 -4.51
N GLY A 50 -1.21 -2.63 -4.96
CA GLY A 50 -0.69 -3.86 -4.39
C GLY A 50 -0.83 -5.06 -5.32
N ASP A 51 -0.08 -6.12 -5.05
CA ASP A 51 -0.08 -7.35 -5.85
C ASP A 51 -0.80 -8.52 -5.16
N LYS A 52 -1.37 -8.29 -3.96
CA LYS A 52 -1.96 -9.33 -3.10
C LYS A 52 -0.99 -10.45 -2.69
N LYS A 53 0.32 -10.20 -2.85
CA LYS A 53 1.41 -11.14 -2.52
C LYS A 53 2.42 -10.53 -1.55
N GLY A 54 1.96 -9.65 -0.67
CA GLY A 54 2.79 -8.98 0.32
C GLY A 54 3.47 -7.70 -0.17
N ARG A 55 3.20 -7.21 -1.39
CA ARG A 55 3.73 -5.93 -1.86
C ARG A 55 2.62 -4.90 -1.94
N VAL A 56 2.78 -3.78 -1.27
CA VAL A 56 1.80 -2.69 -1.25
C VAL A 56 2.51 -1.34 -1.25
N GLY A 57 1.94 -0.37 -1.96
CA GLY A 57 2.45 0.98 -2.04
C GLY A 57 1.32 2.00 -1.99
N PHE A 58 1.61 3.23 -1.58
CA PHE A 58 0.64 4.31 -1.68
C PHE A 58 1.27 5.55 -2.32
N GLY A 59 0.43 6.30 -3.01
CA GLY A 59 0.81 7.55 -3.63
C GLY A 59 -0.20 8.65 -3.34
N MET A 60 0.30 9.86 -3.23
CA MET A 60 -0.51 11.06 -3.06
C MET A 60 0.07 12.20 -3.88
N GLY A 61 -0.78 12.96 -4.51
CA GLY A 61 -0.40 14.15 -5.24
C GLY A 61 -1.62 14.96 -5.67
N LYS A 62 -1.40 15.98 -6.48
CA LYS A 62 -2.42 16.94 -6.92
C LYS A 62 -2.31 17.17 -8.42
N ALA A 63 -3.45 17.23 -9.12
CA ALA A 63 -3.54 17.63 -10.52
C ALA A 63 -4.75 18.53 -10.75
N ASN A 64 -4.86 19.11 -11.94
CA ASN A 64 -5.99 19.95 -12.30
C ASN A 64 -7.24 19.10 -12.55
N GLU A 65 -7.05 17.90 -13.10
CA GLU A 65 -8.11 16.94 -13.40
C GLU A 65 -7.98 15.66 -12.55
N VAL A 66 -9.10 14.99 -12.32
CA VAL A 66 -9.14 13.76 -11.52
C VAL A 66 -8.38 12.60 -12.19
N PRO A 67 -8.56 12.31 -13.51
CA PRO A 67 -7.84 11.21 -14.17
C PRO A 67 -6.32 11.38 -14.10
N ASP A 68 -5.83 12.60 -14.31
CA ASP A 68 -4.39 12.89 -14.25
C ASP A 68 -3.85 12.77 -12.83
N ALA A 69 -4.66 13.20 -11.83
CA ALA A 69 -4.32 12.98 -10.43
C ALA A 69 -4.14 11.49 -10.15
N ILE A 70 -5.06 10.62 -10.57
CA ILE A 70 -4.97 9.17 -10.34
C ILE A 70 -3.75 8.59 -11.03
N LYS A 71 -3.54 8.82 -12.34
CA LYS A 71 -2.38 8.30 -13.09
C LYS A 71 -1.06 8.66 -12.41
N LYS A 72 -0.86 9.94 -12.08
CA LYS A 72 0.35 10.43 -11.42
C LYS A 72 0.57 9.78 -10.05
N HIS A 73 -0.51 9.45 -9.34
CA HIS A 73 -0.41 8.87 -7.99
C HIS A 73 -0.15 7.38 -8.03
N VAL A 74 -0.67 6.69 -9.02
CA VAL A 74 -0.33 5.29 -9.31
C VAL A 74 1.18 5.15 -9.58
N GLU A 75 1.76 6.02 -10.41
CA GLU A 75 3.20 6.02 -10.65
C GLU A 75 4.00 6.30 -9.37
N ALA A 76 3.56 7.27 -8.55
CA ALA A 76 4.19 7.55 -7.27
C ALA A 76 4.05 6.38 -6.28
N ALA A 77 2.91 5.70 -6.26
CA ALA A 77 2.67 4.53 -5.41
C ALA A 77 3.56 3.35 -5.84
N LYS A 78 3.71 3.11 -7.13
CA LYS A 78 4.60 2.06 -7.68
C LYS A 78 6.09 2.29 -7.33
N LYS A 79 6.51 3.54 -7.13
CA LYS A 79 7.87 3.87 -6.67
C LYS A 79 8.08 3.62 -5.17
N ASN A 80 7.01 3.69 -4.37
CA ASN A 80 7.03 3.58 -2.92
C ASN A 80 6.45 2.26 -2.40
N VAL A 81 6.65 1.17 -3.14
CA VAL A 81 6.18 -0.16 -2.74
C VAL A 81 7.04 -0.70 -1.61
N ILE A 82 6.39 -1.22 -0.56
CA ILE A 82 7.01 -1.94 0.54
C ILE A 82 6.64 -3.42 0.46
N ARG A 83 7.50 -4.28 1.03
CA ARG A 83 7.20 -5.69 1.24
C ARG A 83 6.75 -5.91 2.68
N VAL A 84 5.56 -6.45 2.84
CA VAL A 84 4.96 -6.77 4.13
C VAL A 84 5.23 -8.24 4.43
N PRO A 85 5.83 -8.59 5.57
CA PRO A 85 6.01 -9.97 5.97
C PRO A 85 4.65 -10.54 6.43
N LEU A 86 4.05 -11.37 5.61
CA LEU A 86 2.82 -12.09 5.93
C LEU A 86 3.13 -13.54 6.27
N VAL A 87 2.34 -14.12 7.15
CA VAL A 87 2.44 -15.53 7.60
C VAL A 87 1.20 -16.34 7.17
N ASN A 88 1.24 -17.66 7.37
CA ASN A 88 0.16 -18.58 7.04
C ASN A 88 -0.29 -18.49 5.55
N GLY A 89 0.67 -18.51 4.62
CA GLY A 89 0.36 -18.45 3.17
C GLY A 89 -0.16 -17.07 2.72
N TYR A 90 0.37 -15.99 3.28
CA TYR A 90 -0.04 -14.61 3.02
C TYR A 90 -1.40 -14.21 3.62
N ARG A 91 -1.91 -14.93 4.63
CA ARG A 91 -3.24 -14.65 5.20
C ARG A 91 -3.25 -13.57 6.25
N THR A 92 -2.27 -13.56 7.17
CA THR A 92 -2.29 -12.65 8.32
C THR A 92 -0.90 -12.09 8.65
N ILE A 93 -0.87 -11.11 9.57
CA ILE A 93 0.36 -10.53 10.09
C ILE A 93 0.98 -11.39 11.19
N PRO A 94 2.32 -11.37 11.38
CA PRO A 94 3.00 -12.24 12.34
C PRO A 94 2.70 -11.94 13.80
N HIS A 95 2.45 -10.70 14.17
CA HIS A 95 2.18 -10.28 15.55
C HIS A 95 1.34 -9.01 15.60
N PRO A 96 0.65 -8.73 16.75
CA PRO A 96 -0.05 -7.48 16.92
C PRO A 96 0.93 -6.30 16.90
N ILE A 97 0.51 -5.19 16.32
CA ILE A 97 1.32 -3.99 16.22
C ILE A 97 0.45 -2.73 16.21
N VAL A 98 1.04 -1.64 16.69
CA VAL A 98 0.44 -0.31 16.62
C VAL A 98 1.27 0.54 15.67
N GLY A 99 0.65 0.99 14.58
CA GLY A 99 1.26 1.93 13.65
C GLY A 99 0.84 3.36 14.00
N VAL A 100 1.82 4.25 14.10
CA VAL A 100 1.58 5.67 14.43
C VAL A 100 2.14 6.57 13.34
N TYR A 101 1.36 7.56 12.94
CA TYR A 101 1.80 8.61 12.04
C TYR A 101 1.07 9.93 12.32
N GLY A 102 1.81 10.93 12.83
CA GLY A 102 1.21 12.19 13.30
C GLY A 102 0.15 11.92 14.37
N ALA A 103 -1.07 12.43 14.18
CA ALA A 103 -2.20 12.17 15.07
C ALA A 103 -2.98 10.88 14.70
N GLY A 104 -2.53 10.11 13.70
CA GLY A 104 -3.17 8.84 13.31
C GLY A 104 -2.52 7.67 14.04
N GLU A 105 -3.33 6.87 14.69
CA GLU A 105 -2.92 5.64 15.36
C GLU A 105 -3.82 4.48 14.91
N VAL A 106 -3.20 3.39 14.48
CA VAL A 106 -3.89 2.20 13.96
C VAL A 106 -3.35 0.96 14.66
N VAL A 107 -4.21 0.26 15.35
CA VAL A 107 -3.92 -1.04 15.95
C VAL A 107 -4.22 -2.13 14.93
N LEU A 108 -3.26 -3.00 14.67
CA LEU A 108 -3.37 -4.16 13.80
C LEU A 108 -3.17 -5.42 14.64
N LYS A 109 -4.10 -6.37 14.58
CA LYS A 109 -4.02 -7.65 15.30
C LYS A 109 -4.20 -8.80 14.30
N PRO A 110 -3.38 -9.86 14.38
CA PRO A 110 -3.62 -11.06 13.60
C PRO A 110 -4.95 -11.70 14.02
N ALA A 111 -5.61 -12.35 13.09
CA ALA A 111 -6.86 -13.03 13.32
C ALA A 111 -6.80 -14.49 12.86
N ALA A 112 -7.70 -15.32 13.39
CA ALA A 112 -7.87 -16.69 12.95
C ALA A 112 -8.38 -16.78 11.51
N GLU A 113 -8.11 -17.88 10.86
CA GLU A 113 -8.58 -18.17 9.52
C GLU A 113 -10.12 -18.08 9.43
N GLY A 114 -10.61 -17.41 8.39
CA GLY A 114 -12.03 -17.19 8.16
C GLY A 114 -12.64 -15.95 8.84
N THR A 115 -11.86 -15.21 9.64
CA THR A 115 -12.34 -13.97 10.28
C THR A 115 -12.56 -12.85 9.23
N GLY A 116 -11.78 -12.83 8.16
CA GLY A 116 -11.82 -11.78 7.17
C GLY A 116 -11.08 -10.50 7.59
N VAL A 117 -11.12 -9.48 6.75
CA VAL A 117 -10.52 -8.17 7.03
C VAL A 117 -11.51 -7.27 7.75
N ILE A 118 -11.34 -7.11 9.05
CA ILE A 118 -12.14 -6.19 9.88
C ILE A 118 -11.36 -4.88 10.03
N ALA A 119 -11.65 -3.91 9.15
CA ALA A 119 -10.90 -2.66 9.08
C ALA A 119 -11.77 -1.49 8.59
N GLY A 120 -11.39 -0.27 8.96
CA GLY A 120 -11.93 0.95 8.35
C GLY A 120 -11.54 1.06 6.87
N GLY A 121 -12.36 1.72 6.02
CA GLY A 121 -12.21 1.69 4.56
C GLY A 121 -10.79 1.91 4.06
N ALA A 122 -10.11 2.99 4.45
CA ALA A 122 -8.76 3.28 4.00
C ALA A 122 -7.71 2.24 4.46
N ILE A 123 -7.89 1.65 5.64
CA ILE A 123 -7.02 0.59 6.18
C ILE A 123 -7.30 -0.72 5.46
N ARG A 124 -8.60 -1.02 5.22
CA ARG A 124 -9.03 -2.19 4.48
C ARG A 124 -8.42 -2.25 3.08
N ASP A 125 -8.47 -1.14 2.34
CA ASP A 125 -7.88 -1.05 1.00
C ASP A 125 -6.38 -1.39 1.00
N VAL A 126 -5.63 -0.94 2.01
CA VAL A 126 -4.20 -1.27 2.16
C VAL A 126 -3.99 -2.75 2.44
N LEU A 127 -4.74 -3.34 3.38
CA LEU A 127 -4.56 -4.72 3.81
C LEU A 127 -4.99 -5.72 2.73
N GLU A 128 -6.11 -5.49 2.07
CA GLU A 128 -6.58 -6.36 0.97
C GLU A 128 -5.61 -6.32 -0.22
N LEU A 129 -5.08 -5.14 -0.58
CA LEU A 129 -4.09 -5.02 -1.64
C LEU A 129 -2.72 -5.58 -1.24
N ALA A 130 -2.38 -5.61 0.05
CA ALA A 130 -1.21 -6.32 0.56
C ALA A 130 -1.38 -7.85 0.51
N GLY A 131 -2.63 -8.35 0.42
CA GLY A 131 -2.94 -9.77 0.39
C GLY A 131 -3.33 -10.35 1.74
N CYS A 132 -3.55 -9.50 2.78
CA CYS A 132 -4.07 -9.97 4.05
C CYS A 132 -5.55 -10.36 3.89
N THR A 133 -5.91 -11.56 4.35
CA THR A 133 -7.29 -12.05 4.36
C THR A 133 -7.90 -12.05 5.77
N ASP A 134 -7.09 -12.21 6.81
CA ASP A 134 -7.56 -12.37 8.18
C ASP A 134 -6.81 -11.43 9.13
N VAL A 135 -7.37 -10.24 9.37
CA VAL A 135 -6.78 -9.19 10.23
C VAL A 135 -7.88 -8.35 10.87
N VAL A 136 -7.74 -8.09 12.16
CA VAL A 136 -8.62 -7.17 12.89
C VAL A 136 -7.88 -5.88 13.18
N THR A 137 -8.52 -4.75 12.89
CA THR A 137 -7.90 -3.43 13.06
C THR A 137 -8.81 -2.43 13.75
N LYS A 138 -8.20 -1.47 14.43
CA LYS A 138 -8.90 -0.33 15.00
C LYS A 138 -8.10 0.95 14.82
N CYS A 139 -8.76 1.98 14.31
CA CYS A 139 -8.22 3.34 14.31
C CYS A 139 -8.56 4.01 15.64
N VAL A 140 -7.55 4.44 16.39
CA VAL A 140 -7.71 5.06 17.72
C VAL A 140 -7.59 6.58 17.62
N GLY A 141 -6.68 7.10 16.82
CA GLY A 141 -6.44 8.52 16.65
C GLY A 141 -7.24 9.18 15.51
N SER A 142 -6.60 10.03 14.74
CA SER A 142 -7.20 10.76 13.62
C SER A 142 -7.76 9.81 12.55
N ARG A 143 -9.02 10.04 12.17
CA ARG A 143 -9.72 9.26 11.11
C ARG A 143 -9.52 9.81 9.71
N THR A 144 -8.59 10.73 9.51
CA THR A 144 -8.25 11.25 8.18
C THR A 144 -7.60 10.15 7.34
N SER A 145 -8.15 9.84 6.16
CA SER A 145 -7.73 8.72 5.32
C SER A 145 -6.22 8.67 5.07
N ILE A 146 -5.57 9.83 4.85
CA ILE A 146 -4.14 9.90 4.65
C ILE A 146 -3.33 9.51 5.89
N ASN A 147 -3.77 9.95 7.09
CA ASN A 147 -3.09 9.61 8.33
C ASN A 147 -3.26 8.13 8.65
N MET A 148 -4.48 7.58 8.44
CA MET A 148 -4.73 6.14 8.59
C MET A 148 -3.86 5.31 7.65
N VAL A 149 -3.78 5.64 6.35
CA VAL A 149 -2.92 4.94 5.41
C VAL A 149 -1.46 4.99 5.85
N ARG A 150 -0.94 6.17 6.19
CA ARG A 150 0.46 6.33 6.63
C ARG A 150 0.75 5.60 7.94
N ALA A 151 -0.16 5.65 8.91
CA ALA A 151 -0.04 4.89 10.16
C ALA A 151 -0.04 3.38 9.90
N THR A 152 -0.94 2.88 9.04
CA THR A 152 -0.95 1.47 8.62
C THR A 152 0.39 1.08 7.97
N PHE A 153 0.92 1.89 7.06
CA PHE A 153 2.22 1.65 6.43
C PHE A 153 3.37 1.67 7.44
N ALA A 154 3.35 2.56 8.43
CA ALA A 154 4.34 2.59 9.50
C ALA A 154 4.29 1.29 10.33
N GLY A 155 3.10 0.83 10.70
CA GLY A 155 2.90 -0.46 11.37
C GLY A 155 3.40 -1.64 10.54
N LEU A 156 3.01 -1.74 9.27
CA LEU A 156 3.41 -2.82 8.38
C LEU A 156 4.93 -2.86 8.12
N LYS A 157 5.61 -1.71 8.09
CA LYS A 157 7.07 -1.63 7.96
C LYS A 157 7.81 -2.11 9.20
N SER A 158 7.23 -1.95 10.38
CA SER A 158 7.83 -2.32 11.67
C SER A 158 7.57 -3.78 12.08
N LEU A 159 6.78 -4.53 11.28
CA LEU A 159 6.57 -5.95 11.49
C LEU A 159 7.89 -6.74 11.42
N LYS A 160 8.06 -7.66 12.36
CA LYS A 160 9.22 -8.54 12.45
C LYS A 160 8.78 -9.99 12.25
N THR A 161 9.57 -10.74 11.51
CA THR A 161 9.38 -12.20 11.40
C THR A 161 10.24 -12.94 12.41
N VAL A 162 9.84 -14.13 12.80
CA VAL A 162 10.63 -15.00 13.69
C VAL A 162 12.04 -15.16 13.16
N ASN A 163 12.20 -15.40 11.85
CA ASN A 163 13.51 -15.53 11.21
C ASN A 163 14.38 -14.25 11.35
N SER A 164 13.76 -13.07 11.27
CA SER A 164 14.50 -11.81 11.44
C SER A 164 14.96 -11.60 12.88
N VAL A 165 14.13 -12.00 13.85
CA VAL A 165 14.45 -11.91 15.29
C VAL A 165 15.55 -12.91 15.64
N ALA A 166 15.43 -14.17 15.22
CA ALA A 166 16.44 -15.21 15.42
C ALA A 166 17.81 -14.77 14.90
N LYS A 167 17.85 -14.22 13.66
CA LYS A 167 19.09 -13.72 13.05
C LYS A 167 19.72 -12.58 13.87
N VAL A 168 18.93 -11.64 14.39
CA VAL A 168 19.44 -10.51 15.20
C VAL A 168 19.95 -10.98 16.55
N ARG A 169 19.29 -12.00 17.16
CA ARG A 169 19.71 -12.56 18.46
C ARG A 169 20.80 -13.64 18.35
N GLY A 170 21.15 -14.10 17.15
CA GLY A 170 22.10 -15.18 16.94
C GLY A 170 21.59 -16.56 17.42
N LEU A 171 20.26 -16.73 17.54
CA LEU A 171 19.60 -17.96 17.98
C LEU A 171 19.05 -18.76 16.79
N LYS A 172 18.79 -20.05 17.00
CA LYS A 172 18.03 -20.85 16.04
C LYS A 172 16.54 -20.46 16.07
N VAL A 173 15.85 -20.65 14.97
CA VAL A 173 14.43 -20.30 14.82
C VAL A 173 13.53 -21.03 15.84
N GLU A 174 13.93 -22.23 16.28
CA GLU A 174 13.25 -23.05 17.27
C GLU A 174 13.38 -22.55 18.71
N GLU A 175 14.32 -21.61 18.96
CA GLU A 175 14.64 -21.06 20.29
C GLU A 175 14.05 -19.64 20.49
N VAL A 176 13.32 -19.09 19.51
CA VAL A 176 12.68 -17.78 19.51
C VAL A 176 11.19 -17.87 19.76
#